data_73f6fd2f0ff54b47259b98a3682a41c3
#
_entry.id   73f6fd2f0ff54b47259b98a3682a41c3
#
_cell.length_a   1.000
_cell.length_b   1.000
_cell.length_c   1.000
_cell.angle_alpha   90.00
_cell.angle_beta   90.00
_cell.angle_gamma   90.00
#
_symmetry.space_group_name_H-M   'P 1'
#
loop_
_entity.id
_entity.type
_entity.pdbx_description
1 polymer ?
#
loop_
_entity_poly.entity_id
_entity_poly.type
_entity_poly.pdbx_seq_one_letter_code
_entity_poly.pdbx_strand_id
1 'polypeptide(L)'
;PLTQQLEKLTKQLIAIAGAALIASMLLGLLRGEAFDVLFVSAIAFAVAAIPTGLPAVVTTILSMGTRTLAEAGAIVKNLRSVETLGSTSAINSDKTGTLTLNQMTAVEMATVGRRYEITGTGYSTEGRILHEGGDDPDLEEFLMPMVLASAAVARNGELEGDPTAGALVVLAAKGGLSTEVTREAYPRVAALPFDAAYKLMATFHRVQDAKGKDVIRAYVKGAPDQLLARGKDMYAREAEPLPDTDETSERYMAVNDDLARKGLRVLATARKDIDPKDFDPDGDLLEQIEGLSLMALVGIVDPPRPEVKASIAEAHKAGIGVRMITGDHVVTAEAIGRELGLVGKAISGAEFRAMSDDEVVAQLDDIGIIARVTPEDKVRLVQLLQREKRIVAMTGDGVNDAPALKTADIGVAMGITGTEVSKEAAVMILTDDDFSTIVRAVRLGRTIYDNLQRYIRF
;
A
#
# COMPACT_ATOMS: atom_id res chain seq x y z
N PRO A 1 9.69 -1.12 -28.70
CA PRO A 1 8.33 -0.58 -28.89
C PRO A 1 7.91 -0.75 -30.35
N LEU A 2 6.62 -1.02 -30.60
CA LEU A 2 6.04 -1.19 -31.92
C LEU A 2 6.28 0.04 -32.80
N THR A 3 6.18 1.23 -32.21
CA THR A 3 6.44 2.52 -32.87
C THR A 3 7.86 2.58 -33.45
N GLN A 4 8.87 2.10 -32.73
CA GLN A 4 10.25 2.03 -33.27
C GLN A 4 10.39 0.97 -34.35
N GLN A 5 9.69 -0.17 -34.23
CA GLN A 5 9.68 -1.21 -35.27
C GLN A 5 8.98 -0.70 -36.53
N LEU A 6 7.90 0.10 -36.37
CA LEU A 6 7.21 0.74 -37.49
C LEU A 6 8.10 1.79 -38.20
N GLU A 7 8.84 2.61 -37.45
CA GLU A 7 9.82 3.52 -38.05
C GLU A 7 10.90 2.77 -38.82
N LYS A 8 11.39 1.66 -38.28
CA LYS A 8 12.36 0.81 -38.94
C LYS A 8 11.76 0.16 -40.20
N LEU A 9 10.53 -0.35 -40.10
CA LEU A 9 9.81 -0.92 -41.26
C LEU A 9 9.57 0.13 -42.34
N THR A 10 9.12 1.32 -41.95
CA THR A 10 8.91 2.43 -42.90
C THR A 10 10.22 2.81 -43.63
N LYS A 11 11.35 2.90 -42.90
CA LYS A 11 12.66 3.13 -43.51
C LYS A 11 13.06 2.03 -44.48
N GLN A 12 12.79 0.76 -44.14
CA GLN A 12 13.06 -0.40 -45.01
C GLN A 12 12.17 -0.37 -46.26
N LEU A 13 10.88 -0.06 -46.12
CA LEU A 13 9.95 0.08 -47.26
C LEU A 13 10.37 1.22 -48.18
N ILE A 14 10.76 2.38 -47.64
CA ILE A 14 11.27 3.49 -48.45
C ILE A 14 12.56 3.08 -49.21
N ALA A 15 13.47 2.36 -48.56
CA ALA A 15 14.69 1.88 -49.19
C ALA A 15 14.41 0.89 -50.36
N ILE A 16 13.47 -0.07 -50.11
CA ILE A 16 13.05 -1.05 -51.14
C ILE A 16 12.35 -0.31 -52.31
N ALA A 17 11.44 0.61 -51.99
CA ALA A 17 10.73 1.41 -52.97
C ALA A 17 11.72 2.28 -53.81
N GLY A 18 12.71 2.88 -53.15
CA GLY A 18 13.77 3.64 -53.83
C GLY A 18 14.61 2.77 -54.79
N ALA A 19 14.98 1.56 -54.35
CA ALA A 19 15.70 0.61 -55.19
C ALA A 19 14.87 0.16 -56.42
N ALA A 20 13.58 -0.16 -56.18
CA ALA A 20 12.65 -0.54 -57.24
C ALA A 20 12.43 0.59 -58.26
N LEU A 21 12.32 1.84 -57.73
CA LEU A 21 12.19 3.05 -58.55
C LEU A 21 13.41 3.26 -59.46
N ILE A 22 14.64 3.17 -58.88
CA ILE A 22 15.89 3.27 -59.65
C ILE A 22 15.95 2.18 -60.75
N ALA A 23 15.62 0.93 -60.39
CA ALA A 23 15.60 -0.16 -61.33
C ALA A 23 14.58 0.06 -62.48
N SER A 24 13.37 0.55 -62.13
CA SER A 24 12.32 0.87 -63.12
C SER A 24 12.75 2.01 -64.06
N MET A 25 13.38 3.05 -63.54
CA MET A 25 13.93 4.16 -64.35
C MET A 25 15.01 3.68 -65.30
N LEU A 26 15.94 2.86 -64.82
CA LEU A 26 17.02 2.31 -65.66
C LEU A 26 16.47 1.43 -66.77
N LEU A 27 15.50 0.56 -66.49
CA LEU A 27 14.84 -0.28 -67.49
C LEU A 27 14.06 0.55 -68.51
N GLY A 28 13.35 1.61 -68.08
CA GLY A 28 12.63 2.52 -68.97
C GLY A 28 13.59 3.25 -69.94
N LEU A 29 14.70 3.77 -69.41
CA LEU A 29 15.73 4.42 -70.23
C LEU A 29 16.34 3.45 -71.22
N LEU A 30 16.62 2.20 -70.87
CA LEU A 30 17.11 1.13 -71.79
C LEU A 30 16.09 0.77 -72.86
N ARG A 31 14.80 0.99 -72.63
CA ARG A 31 13.72 0.80 -73.59
C ARG A 31 13.48 2.02 -74.49
N GLY A 32 14.21 3.15 -74.26
CA GLY A 32 14.09 4.35 -75.05
C GLY A 32 12.87 5.20 -74.67
N GLU A 33 12.29 5.05 -73.48
CA GLU A 33 11.19 5.90 -72.97
C GLU A 33 11.70 7.33 -72.69
N ALA A 34 10.84 8.33 -72.91
CA ALA A 34 11.17 9.71 -72.66
C ALA A 34 11.37 9.99 -71.15
N PHE A 35 12.39 10.76 -70.82
CA PHE A 35 12.77 11.02 -69.43
C PHE A 35 11.64 11.69 -68.61
N ASP A 36 10.85 12.57 -69.19
CA ASP A 36 9.71 13.25 -68.58
C ASP A 36 8.61 12.28 -68.15
N VAL A 37 8.30 11.27 -68.97
CA VAL A 37 7.35 10.21 -68.66
C VAL A 37 7.84 9.32 -67.49
N LEU A 38 9.13 8.95 -67.53
CA LEU A 38 9.75 8.18 -66.46
C LEU A 38 9.80 8.95 -65.17
N PHE A 39 10.06 10.26 -65.20
CA PHE A 39 10.12 11.11 -64.02
C PHE A 39 8.76 11.26 -63.35
N VAL A 40 7.69 11.51 -64.15
CA VAL A 40 6.31 11.55 -63.61
C VAL A 40 5.89 10.23 -63.02
N SER A 41 6.21 9.10 -63.70
CA SER A 41 5.93 7.76 -63.17
C SER A 41 6.70 7.48 -61.88
N ALA A 42 7.93 7.95 -61.77
CA ALA A 42 8.76 7.83 -60.57
C ALA A 42 8.18 8.58 -59.39
N ILE A 43 7.68 9.80 -59.59
CA ILE A 43 7.00 10.57 -58.56
C ILE A 43 5.72 9.88 -58.10
N ALA A 44 4.90 9.41 -59.05
CA ALA A 44 3.68 8.68 -58.74
C ALA A 44 3.97 7.39 -57.90
N PHE A 45 4.98 6.65 -58.29
CA PHE A 45 5.41 5.47 -57.55
C PHE A 45 5.95 5.80 -56.14
N ALA A 46 6.78 6.85 -56.02
CA ALA A 46 7.30 7.29 -54.72
C ALA A 46 6.16 7.71 -53.77
N VAL A 47 5.17 8.46 -54.25
CA VAL A 47 4.01 8.85 -53.47
C VAL A 47 3.16 7.64 -53.04
N ALA A 48 2.94 6.69 -53.97
CA ALA A 48 2.18 5.47 -53.68
C ALA A 48 2.89 4.51 -52.70
N ALA A 49 4.25 4.51 -52.72
CA ALA A 49 5.05 3.64 -51.85
C ALA A 49 5.17 4.13 -50.40
N ILE A 50 4.83 5.40 -50.12
CA ILE A 50 4.90 5.94 -48.75
C ILE A 50 3.60 5.62 -48.00
N PRO A 51 3.63 4.79 -46.93
CA PRO A 51 2.42 4.45 -46.17
C PRO A 51 2.00 5.60 -45.25
N THR A 52 1.51 6.71 -45.82
CA THR A 52 1.20 7.95 -45.12
C THR A 52 0.06 7.79 -44.10
N GLY A 53 -0.84 6.83 -44.29
CA GLY A 53 -1.96 6.56 -43.39
C GLY A 53 -1.56 5.83 -42.11
N LEU A 54 -0.48 5.07 -42.12
CA LEU A 54 -0.08 4.23 -40.98
C LEU A 54 0.20 5.01 -39.69
N PRO A 55 1.00 6.10 -39.67
CA PRO A 55 1.21 6.89 -38.46
C PRO A 55 -0.06 7.54 -37.90
N ALA A 56 -0.95 8.01 -38.78
CA ALA A 56 -2.20 8.64 -38.38
C ALA A 56 -3.14 7.67 -37.66
N VAL A 57 -3.31 6.46 -38.20
CA VAL A 57 -4.15 5.42 -37.58
C VAL A 57 -3.56 4.92 -36.27
N VAL A 58 -2.25 4.68 -36.20
CA VAL A 58 -1.56 4.28 -34.97
C VAL A 58 -1.77 5.33 -33.87
N THR A 59 -1.55 6.61 -34.21
CA THR A 59 -1.78 7.71 -33.25
C THR A 59 -3.24 7.78 -32.80
N THR A 60 -4.20 7.57 -33.70
CA THR A 60 -5.63 7.53 -33.35
C THR A 60 -5.95 6.39 -32.40
N ILE A 61 -5.49 5.17 -32.68
CA ILE A 61 -5.70 3.99 -31.82
C ILE A 61 -5.10 4.23 -30.43
N LEU A 62 -3.86 4.74 -30.36
CA LEU A 62 -3.20 5.06 -29.09
C LEU A 62 -3.94 6.18 -28.33
N SER A 63 -4.41 7.21 -29.02
CA SER A 63 -5.20 8.30 -28.41
C SER A 63 -6.55 7.81 -27.87
N MET A 64 -7.24 6.94 -28.58
CA MET A 64 -8.44 6.29 -28.07
C MET A 64 -8.12 5.39 -26.87
N GLY A 65 -6.99 4.69 -26.92
CA GLY A 65 -6.50 3.87 -25.82
C GLY A 65 -6.22 4.66 -24.55
N THR A 66 -5.56 5.82 -24.65
CA THR A 66 -5.33 6.69 -23.49
C THR A 66 -6.62 7.19 -22.87
N ARG A 67 -7.64 7.49 -23.68
CA ARG A 67 -8.97 7.85 -23.17
C ARG A 67 -9.61 6.70 -22.38
N THR A 68 -9.59 5.49 -22.93
CA THR A 68 -10.14 4.31 -22.26
C THR A 68 -9.42 4.01 -20.95
N LEU A 69 -8.09 4.18 -20.91
CA LEU A 69 -7.30 4.04 -19.69
C LEU A 69 -7.66 5.09 -18.64
N ALA A 70 -7.84 6.36 -19.05
CA ALA A 70 -8.25 7.43 -18.14
C ALA A 70 -9.66 7.18 -17.56
N GLU A 71 -10.60 6.72 -18.39
CA GLU A 71 -11.96 6.32 -17.94
C GLU A 71 -11.90 5.12 -16.96
N ALA A 72 -10.86 4.29 -17.05
CA ALA A 72 -10.60 3.18 -16.12
C ALA A 72 -9.78 3.55 -14.88
N GLY A 73 -9.47 4.85 -14.67
CA GLY A 73 -8.73 5.33 -13.51
C GLY A 73 -7.21 5.43 -13.70
N ALA A 74 -6.68 5.15 -14.90
CA ALA A 74 -5.25 5.19 -15.20
C ALA A 74 -4.92 6.31 -16.20
N ILE A 75 -4.37 7.42 -15.74
CA ILE A 75 -3.95 8.54 -16.59
C ILE A 75 -2.53 8.30 -17.08
N VAL A 76 -2.36 8.10 -18.38
CA VAL A 76 -1.06 7.90 -19.03
C VAL A 76 -0.57 9.20 -19.64
N LYS A 77 0.65 9.66 -19.30
CA LYS A 77 1.19 10.95 -19.73
C LYS A 77 1.66 11.00 -21.18
N ASN A 78 2.00 9.84 -21.76
CA ASN A 78 2.44 9.80 -23.14
C ASN A 78 1.92 8.56 -23.88
N LEU A 79 1.65 8.70 -25.16
CA LEU A 79 1.04 7.64 -26.00
C LEU A 79 1.90 6.36 -26.09
N ARG A 80 3.23 6.49 -26.03
CA ARG A 80 4.15 5.33 -26.11
C ARG A 80 4.02 4.40 -24.92
N SER A 81 3.69 4.94 -23.75
CA SER A 81 3.53 4.14 -22.52
C SER A 81 2.33 3.20 -22.58
N VAL A 82 1.32 3.49 -23.41
CA VAL A 82 0.15 2.61 -23.62
C VAL A 82 0.59 1.27 -24.24
N GLU A 83 1.51 1.33 -25.19
CA GLU A 83 2.08 0.14 -25.82
C GLU A 83 2.96 -0.66 -24.85
N THR A 84 3.84 0.04 -24.12
CA THR A 84 4.73 -0.55 -23.12
C THR A 84 3.92 -1.22 -22.00
N LEU A 85 2.80 -0.62 -21.61
CA LEU A 85 1.89 -1.15 -20.60
C LEU A 85 1.35 -2.54 -20.97
N GLY A 86 0.96 -2.73 -22.25
CA GLY A 86 0.50 -4.03 -22.77
C GLY A 86 1.59 -5.12 -22.77
N SER A 87 2.85 -4.71 -22.73
CA SER A 87 4.01 -5.62 -22.69
C SER A 87 4.54 -5.89 -21.28
N THR A 88 3.92 -5.34 -20.25
CA THR A 88 4.35 -5.50 -18.85
C THR A 88 4.41 -6.97 -18.46
N SER A 89 5.54 -7.38 -17.88
CA SER A 89 5.82 -8.75 -17.44
C SER A 89 6.20 -8.84 -15.95
N ALA A 90 6.47 -7.71 -15.31
CA ALA A 90 6.73 -7.61 -13.88
C ALA A 90 6.09 -6.35 -13.30
N ILE A 91 5.43 -6.48 -12.15
CA ILE A 91 4.87 -5.38 -11.38
C ILE A 91 5.49 -5.42 -9.99
N ASN A 92 6.22 -4.39 -9.62
CA ASN A 92 6.75 -4.18 -8.28
C ASN A 92 5.90 -3.11 -7.61
N SER A 93 5.15 -3.49 -6.58
CA SER A 93 4.21 -2.58 -5.93
C SER A 93 4.69 -2.21 -4.53
N ASP A 94 4.65 -0.94 -4.21
CA ASP A 94 4.69 -0.53 -2.81
C ASP A 94 3.49 -1.12 -2.07
N LYS A 95 3.67 -1.40 -0.77
CA LYS A 95 2.61 -1.96 0.06
C LYS A 95 1.57 -0.90 0.41
N THR A 96 2.05 0.16 1.09
CA THR A 96 1.19 1.13 1.77
C THR A 96 0.43 1.99 0.77
N GLY A 97 -0.89 2.09 0.95
CA GLY A 97 -1.76 2.91 0.10
C GLY A 97 -2.03 2.36 -1.30
N THR A 98 -1.26 1.34 -1.77
CA THR A 98 -1.44 0.70 -3.07
C THR A 98 -2.05 -0.70 -2.94
N LEU A 99 -1.36 -1.60 -2.24
CA LEU A 99 -1.87 -2.95 -1.94
C LEU A 99 -2.80 -2.94 -0.72
N THR A 100 -2.63 -1.96 0.15
CA THR A 100 -3.39 -1.76 1.38
C THR A 100 -4.18 -0.45 1.34
N LEU A 101 -5.10 -0.30 2.28
CA LEU A 101 -5.99 0.88 2.36
C LEU A 101 -5.28 2.15 2.85
N ASN A 102 -4.08 2.04 3.43
CA ASN A 102 -3.41 3.11 4.18
C ASN A 102 -4.29 3.64 5.33
N GLN A 103 -5.04 2.74 5.94
CA GLN A 103 -5.97 3.04 7.03
C GLN A 103 -5.74 2.05 8.16
N MET A 104 -5.05 2.47 9.21
CA MET A 104 -4.81 1.61 10.36
C MET A 104 -6.14 1.13 10.95
N THR A 105 -6.29 -0.19 11.05
CA THR A 105 -7.51 -0.85 11.50
C THR A 105 -7.20 -1.77 12.66
N ALA A 106 -7.94 -1.65 13.76
CA ALA A 106 -7.93 -2.64 14.82
C ALA A 106 -8.71 -3.86 14.35
N VAL A 107 -8.05 -5.03 14.31
CA VAL A 107 -8.63 -6.27 13.81
C VAL A 107 -8.79 -7.33 14.90
N GLU A 108 -8.03 -7.23 15.98
CA GLU A 108 -8.11 -8.14 17.11
C GLU A 108 -7.87 -7.36 18.41
N MET A 109 -8.65 -7.65 19.44
CA MET A 109 -8.43 -7.20 20.81
C MET A 109 -8.30 -8.42 21.72
N ALA A 110 -7.41 -8.37 22.69
CA ALA A 110 -7.22 -9.46 23.63
C ALA A 110 -7.01 -8.97 25.05
N THR A 111 -7.53 -9.72 26.01
CA THR A 111 -7.13 -9.68 27.39
C THR A 111 -6.36 -10.98 27.72
N VAL A 112 -5.82 -11.10 28.93
CA VAL A 112 -5.14 -12.34 29.35
C VAL A 112 -6.07 -13.57 29.34
N GLY A 113 -7.38 -13.36 29.39
CA GLY A 113 -8.36 -14.45 29.49
C GLY A 113 -9.32 -14.59 28.30
N ARG A 114 -9.35 -13.65 27.35
CA ARG A 114 -10.31 -13.65 26.25
C ARG A 114 -9.76 -12.95 25.02
N ARG A 115 -10.23 -13.40 23.85
CA ARG A 115 -9.95 -12.78 22.56
C ARG A 115 -11.21 -12.29 21.87
N TYR A 116 -11.06 -11.20 21.11
CA TYR A 116 -12.13 -10.56 20.39
C TYR A 116 -11.66 -10.28 18.97
N GLU A 117 -12.47 -10.65 17.99
CA GLU A 117 -12.27 -10.29 16.59
C GLU A 117 -13.05 -9.03 16.27
N ILE A 118 -12.44 -8.08 15.55
CA ILE A 118 -13.08 -6.82 15.17
C ILE A 118 -13.36 -6.85 13.68
N THR A 119 -14.65 -6.77 13.30
CA THR A 119 -15.08 -6.72 11.91
C THR A 119 -15.12 -5.30 11.37
N GLY A 120 -15.18 -5.16 10.03
CA GLY A 120 -15.13 -3.87 9.34
C GLY A 120 -13.70 -3.33 9.21
N THR A 121 -13.46 -2.52 8.19
CA THR A 121 -12.13 -2.04 7.80
C THR A 121 -12.05 -0.52 7.78
N GLY A 122 -10.84 -0.02 7.91
CA GLY A 122 -10.55 1.41 7.86
C GLY A 122 -11.17 2.20 9.01
N TYR A 123 -11.54 3.44 8.70
CA TYR A 123 -12.08 4.37 9.71
C TYR A 123 -13.61 4.41 9.74
N SER A 124 -14.26 3.44 9.08
CA SER A 124 -15.71 3.23 9.23
C SER A 124 -16.03 2.70 10.64
N THR A 125 -17.02 3.29 11.28
CA THR A 125 -17.55 2.80 12.55
C THR A 125 -18.52 1.63 12.38
N GLU A 126 -18.79 1.21 11.15
CA GLU A 126 -19.55 0.00 10.86
C GLU A 126 -18.70 -1.24 11.18
N GLY A 127 -19.29 -2.17 11.91
CA GLY A 127 -18.63 -3.39 12.33
C GLY A 127 -19.08 -3.84 13.71
N ARG A 128 -18.47 -4.91 14.21
CA ARG A 128 -18.79 -5.52 15.52
C ARG A 128 -17.53 -6.04 16.18
N ILE A 129 -17.58 -6.15 17.50
CA ILE A 129 -16.60 -6.87 18.31
C ILE A 129 -17.19 -8.26 18.59
N LEU A 130 -16.57 -9.29 18.05
CA LEU A 130 -17.01 -10.67 18.15
C LEU A 130 -16.13 -11.42 19.14
N HIS A 131 -16.71 -12.38 19.87
CA HIS A 131 -15.96 -13.31 20.73
C HIS A 131 -16.56 -14.73 20.69
N GLU A 132 -15.76 -15.72 20.98
CA GLU A 132 -16.26 -17.09 21.11
C GLU A 132 -17.03 -17.27 22.43
N GLY A 133 -18.27 -17.69 22.34
CA GLY A 133 -19.01 -18.29 23.45
C GLY A 133 -19.90 -17.38 24.27
N GLY A 134 -20.90 -16.72 23.69
CA GLY A 134 -22.02 -16.26 24.45
C GLY A 134 -22.48 -14.82 24.26
N ASP A 135 -23.10 -14.26 25.27
CA ASP A 135 -23.71 -12.93 25.27
C ASP A 135 -22.69 -11.81 25.01
N ASP A 136 -23.14 -10.70 24.45
CA ASP A 136 -22.32 -9.52 24.21
C ASP A 136 -21.69 -9.06 25.53
N PRO A 137 -20.36 -9.08 25.65
CA PRO A 137 -19.70 -8.66 26.88
C PRO A 137 -19.81 -7.16 27.04
N ASP A 138 -19.96 -6.72 28.29
CA ASP A 138 -19.76 -5.30 28.60
C ASP A 138 -18.27 -4.96 28.46
N LEU A 139 -17.94 -4.21 27.42
CA LEU A 139 -16.57 -3.80 27.07
C LEU A 139 -16.31 -2.33 27.39
N GLU A 140 -17.26 -1.59 27.93
CA GLU A 140 -17.14 -0.14 28.13
C GLU A 140 -15.83 0.24 28.82
N GLU A 141 -15.52 -0.39 29.95
CA GLU A 141 -14.29 -0.14 30.70
C GLU A 141 -13.00 -0.38 29.89
N PHE A 142 -12.99 -1.40 29.02
CA PHE A 142 -11.84 -1.71 28.17
C PHE A 142 -11.68 -0.72 27.00
N LEU A 143 -12.78 -0.12 26.56
CA LEU A 143 -12.82 0.81 25.44
C LEU A 143 -12.57 2.27 25.87
N MET A 144 -12.81 2.61 27.13
CA MET A 144 -12.59 3.97 27.68
C MET A 144 -11.17 4.49 27.43
N PRO A 145 -10.08 3.73 27.68
CA PRO A 145 -8.72 4.21 27.41
C PRO A 145 -8.49 4.52 25.92
N MET A 146 -9.19 3.83 25.02
CA MET A 146 -9.04 4.00 23.57
C MET A 146 -9.58 5.35 23.10
N VAL A 147 -10.65 5.83 23.74
CA VAL A 147 -11.26 7.14 23.49
C VAL A 147 -10.53 8.25 24.22
N LEU A 148 -10.29 8.08 25.53
CA LEU A 148 -9.82 9.15 26.39
C LEU A 148 -8.31 9.39 26.27
N ALA A 149 -7.51 8.32 26.17
CA ALA A 149 -6.07 8.43 25.89
C ALA A 149 -5.80 8.67 24.38
N SER A 150 -6.59 9.51 23.74
CA SER A 150 -6.44 9.84 22.31
C SER A 150 -6.91 11.26 22.03
N ALA A 151 -6.30 11.90 21.01
CA ALA A 151 -6.79 13.15 20.43
C ALA A 151 -7.43 12.94 19.05
N ALA A 152 -7.31 11.74 18.46
CA ALA A 152 -7.83 11.42 17.15
C ALA A 152 -9.37 11.43 17.11
N VAL A 153 -9.95 11.83 16.00
CA VAL A 153 -11.39 11.83 15.74
C VAL A 153 -11.67 11.16 14.41
N ALA A 154 -12.57 10.17 14.40
CA ALA A 154 -13.03 9.52 13.19
C ALA A 154 -14.48 9.92 12.91
N ARG A 155 -14.77 10.46 11.72
CA ARG A 155 -16.11 10.88 11.29
C ARG A 155 -16.32 10.52 9.83
N ASN A 156 -17.45 9.88 9.51
CA ASN A 156 -17.83 9.55 8.13
C ASN A 156 -16.76 8.79 7.32
N GLY A 157 -15.96 7.94 8.00
CA GLY A 157 -14.88 7.19 7.36
C GLY A 157 -13.57 7.97 7.15
N GLU A 158 -13.51 9.21 7.61
CA GLU A 158 -12.29 10.04 7.60
C GLU A 158 -11.70 10.15 9.00
N LEU A 159 -10.38 10.30 9.07
CA LEU A 159 -9.63 10.45 10.31
C LEU A 159 -8.96 11.80 10.39
N GLU A 160 -9.13 12.46 11.52
CA GLU A 160 -8.33 13.60 11.93
C GLU A 160 -7.43 13.18 13.11
N GLY A 161 -6.11 13.25 12.93
CA GLY A 161 -5.12 12.88 13.93
C GLY A 161 -4.26 11.67 13.57
N ASP A 162 -3.60 11.06 14.57
CA ASP A 162 -2.69 9.93 14.39
C ASP A 162 -3.45 8.66 13.94
N PRO A 163 -3.00 7.95 12.89
CA PRO A 163 -3.68 6.77 12.35
C PRO A 163 -3.84 5.63 13.36
N THR A 164 -2.84 5.40 14.20
CA THR A 164 -2.86 4.34 15.21
C THR A 164 -3.87 4.66 16.33
N ALA A 165 -3.91 5.94 16.73
CA ALA A 165 -4.90 6.41 17.68
C ALA A 165 -6.32 6.36 17.08
N GLY A 166 -6.45 6.65 15.79
CA GLY A 166 -7.70 6.53 15.04
C GLY A 166 -8.27 5.11 15.04
N ALA A 167 -7.42 4.11 14.84
CA ALA A 167 -7.83 2.70 14.92
C ALA A 167 -8.47 2.34 16.26
N LEU A 168 -7.92 2.85 17.37
CA LEU A 168 -8.47 2.62 18.71
C LEU A 168 -9.82 3.33 18.91
N VAL A 169 -9.93 4.57 18.46
CA VAL A 169 -11.19 5.35 18.54
C VAL A 169 -12.29 4.67 17.71
N VAL A 170 -11.98 4.18 16.53
CA VAL A 170 -12.92 3.43 15.69
C VAL A 170 -13.33 2.11 16.34
N LEU A 171 -12.38 1.39 16.96
CA LEU A 171 -12.69 0.18 17.73
C LEU A 171 -13.68 0.50 18.86
N ALA A 172 -13.46 1.56 19.62
CA ALA A 172 -14.36 1.97 20.67
C ALA A 172 -15.77 2.32 20.16
N ALA A 173 -15.85 2.99 19.01
CA ALA A 173 -17.13 3.31 18.37
C ALA A 173 -17.88 2.04 17.91
N LYS A 174 -17.19 1.02 17.39
CA LYS A 174 -17.76 -0.30 17.05
C LYS A 174 -18.29 -1.02 18.31
N GLY A 175 -17.73 -0.75 19.48
CA GLY A 175 -18.20 -1.21 20.78
C GLY A 175 -19.28 -0.34 21.43
N GLY A 176 -19.79 0.68 20.71
CA GLY A 176 -20.91 1.51 21.15
C GLY A 176 -20.51 2.80 21.89
N LEU A 177 -19.21 3.09 22.06
CA LEU A 177 -18.77 4.34 22.71
C LEU A 177 -18.68 5.50 21.69
N SER A 178 -19.49 6.53 21.92
CA SER A 178 -19.35 7.79 21.17
C SER A 178 -18.17 8.60 21.69
N THR A 179 -17.23 8.92 20.79
CA THR A 179 -16.03 9.69 21.12
C THR A 179 -16.36 11.07 21.70
N GLU A 180 -17.30 11.78 21.08
CA GLU A 180 -17.70 13.11 21.51
C GLU A 180 -18.37 13.08 22.90
N VAL A 181 -19.39 12.24 23.04
CA VAL A 181 -20.14 12.11 24.30
C VAL A 181 -19.23 11.67 25.45
N THR A 182 -18.34 10.69 25.19
CA THR A 182 -17.41 10.20 26.22
C THR A 182 -16.43 11.29 26.66
N ARG A 183 -15.87 12.07 25.71
CA ARG A 183 -14.94 13.15 26.05
C ARG A 183 -15.59 14.32 26.74
N GLU A 184 -16.86 14.63 26.42
CA GLU A 184 -17.65 15.66 27.17
C GLU A 184 -17.96 15.20 28.56
N ALA A 185 -18.33 13.93 28.75
CA ALA A 185 -18.65 13.37 30.08
C ALA A 185 -17.40 13.28 30.98
N TYR A 186 -16.24 13.07 30.42
CA TYR A 186 -14.97 12.90 31.14
C TYR A 186 -13.91 13.91 30.67
N PRO A 187 -14.01 15.18 31.07
CA PRO A 187 -13.04 16.21 30.67
C PRO A 187 -11.63 15.88 31.16
N ARG A 188 -10.64 16.14 30.29
CA ARG A 188 -9.24 15.93 30.61
C ARG A 188 -8.75 17.02 31.58
N VAL A 189 -8.11 16.60 32.67
CA VAL A 189 -7.50 17.51 33.66
C VAL A 189 -6.00 17.66 33.51
N ALA A 190 -5.32 16.62 32.95
CA ALA A 190 -3.91 16.65 32.57
C ALA A 190 -3.62 15.64 31.45
N ALA A 191 -2.47 15.77 30.78
CA ALA A 191 -2.04 14.84 29.79
C ALA A 191 -0.51 14.71 29.76
N LEU A 192 -0.02 13.48 29.69
CA LEU A 192 1.34 13.11 29.34
C LEU A 192 1.35 12.76 27.85
N PRO A 193 1.93 13.59 26.97
CA PRO A 193 2.00 13.31 25.54
C PRO A 193 2.81 12.06 25.24
N PHE A 194 2.61 11.47 24.05
CA PHE A 194 3.45 10.37 23.59
C PHE A 194 4.90 10.82 23.42
N ASP A 195 5.82 10.02 23.93
CA ASP A 195 7.24 10.18 23.70
C ASP A 195 7.88 8.82 23.33
N ALA A 196 8.80 8.84 22.37
CA ALA A 196 9.49 7.64 21.90
C ALA A 196 10.42 7.02 22.94
N ALA A 197 10.88 7.79 23.93
CA ALA A 197 11.76 7.29 25.00
C ALA A 197 11.02 6.32 25.94
N TYR A 198 9.79 6.64 26.34
CA TYR A 198 8.96 5.78 27.20
C TYR A 198 7.82 5.08 26.45
N LYS A 199 7.62 5.36 25.16
CA LYS A 199 6.68 4.69 24.24
C LYS A 199 5.25 4.55 24.74
N LEU A 200 4.74 5.53 25.49
CA LEU A 200 3.39 5.57 25.99
C LEU A 200 2.86 7.01 26.01
N MET A 201 1.57 7.16 26.22
CA MET A 201 0.91 8.40 26.58
C MET A 201 -0.16 8.15 27.63
N ALA A 202 -0.47 9.16 28.43
CA ALA A 202 -1.52 9.09 29.44
C ALA A 202 -2.39 10.35 29.42
N THR A 203 -3.63 10.19 29.80
CA THR A 203 -4.55 11.29 30.07
C THR A 203 -5.23 11.09 31.41
N PHE A 204 -5.48 12.18 32.11
CA PHE A 204 -5.99 12.15 33.47
C PHE A 204 -7.37 12.81 33.49
N HIS A 205 -8.33 12.15 34.15
CA HIS A 205 -9.73 12.52 34.15
C HIS A 205 -10.32 12.41 35.57
N ARG A 206 -11.17 13.34 35.94
CA ARG A 206 -11.92 13.25 37.21
C ARG A 206 -13.12 12.33 37.00
N VAL A 207 -13.17 11.24 37.74
CA VAL A 207 -14.24 10.24 37.66
C VAL A 207 -14.62 9.74 39.03
N GLN A 208 -15.72 9.00 39.15
CA GLN A 208 -16.06 8.26 40.37
C GLN A 208 -15.65 6.80 40.21
N ASP A 209 -15.08 6.22 41.26
CA ASP A 209 -14.79 4.78 41.30
C ASP A 209 -16.08 3.97 41.48
N ALA A 210 -15.96 2.63 41.44
CA ALA A 210 -17.10 1.72 41.63
C ALA A 210 -17.82 1.88 43.00
N LYS A 211 -17.21 2.58 43.94
CA LYS A 211 -17.78 2.88 45.27
C LYS A 211 -18.35 4.30 45.37
N GLY A 212 -18.35 5.05 44.29
CA GLY A 212 -18.82 6.43 44.22
C GLY A 212 -17.82 7.46 44.80
N LYS A 213 -16.56 7.10 45.08
CA LYS A 213 -15.52 8.02 45.53
C LYS A 213 -14.92 8.75 44.35
N ASP A 214 -14.76 10.07 44.47
CA ASP A 214 -14.04 10.85 43.47
C ASP A 214 -12.56 10.44 43.40
N VAL A 215 -12.08 10.14 42.19
CA VAL A 215 -10.68 9.80 41.87
C VAL A 215 -10.21 10.52 40.63
N ILE A 216 -8.91 10.69 40.51
CA ILE A 216 -8.29 11.02 39.22
C ILE A 216 -7.90 9.70 38.54
N ARG A 217 -8.57 9.38 37.43
CA ARG A 217 -8.25 8.19 36.67
C ARG A 217 -7.32 8.53 35.52
N ALA A 218 -6.14 7.92 35.52
CA ALA A 218 -5.24 7.91 34.39
C ALA A 218 -5.67 6.81 33.41
N TYR A 219 -5.85 7.17 32.15
CA TYR A 219 -5.95 6.22 31.05
C TYR A 219 -4.66 6.27 30.24
N VAL A 220 -4.06 5.11 30.04
CA VAL A 220 -2.74 4.96 29.42
C VAL A 220 -2.85 4.06 28.19
N LYS A 221 -2.13 4.41 27.13
CA LYS A 221 -1.89 3.51 25.99
C LYS A 221 -0.43 3.57 25.60
N GLY A 222 0.11 2.47 25.11
CA GLY A 222 1.51 2.42 24.70
C GLY A 222 1.99 1.03 24.32
N ALA A 223 3.31 0.87 24.26
CA ALA A 223 3.95 -0.41 23.98
C ALA A 223 3.68 -1.41 25.11
N PRO A 224 3.33 -2.67 24.79
CA PRO A 224 2.96 -3.68 25.79
C PRO A 224 4.02 -3.89 26.86
N ASP A 225 5.30 -3.94 26.50
CA ASP A 225 6.44 -4.09 27.39
C ASP A 225 6.57 -2.93 28.39
N GLN A 226 6.29 -1.70 27.92
CA GLN A 226 6.38 -0.50 28.76
C GLN A 226 5.24 -0.40 29.78
N LEU A 227 4.05 -0.83 29.39
CA LEU A 227 2.90 -0.84 30.31
C LEU A 227 3.03 -2.00 31.30
N LEU A 228 3.50 -3.16 30.86
CA LEU A 228 3.75 -4.30 31.74
C LEU A 228 4.78 -3.95 32.83
N ALA A 229 5.90 -3.31 32.45
CA ALA A 229 6.92 -2.90 33.41
C ALA A 229 6.41 -1.96 34.52
N ARG A 230 5.27 -1.27 34.30
CA ARG A 230 4.61 -0.38 35.25
C ARG A 230 3.33 -0.98 35.85
N GLY A 231 3.03 -2.23 35.50
CA GLY A 231 1.84 -2.94 35.93
C GLY A 231 1.89 -3.35 37.41
N LYS A 232 0.73 -3.51 38.02
CA LYS A 232 0.54 -4.18 39.33
C LYS A 232 -0.47 -5.30 39.26
N ASP A 233 -1.40 -5.21 38.31
CA ASP A 233 -2.45 -6.18 38.05
C ASP A 233 -2.93 -6.08 36.61
N MET A 234 -3.74 -7.04 36.18
CA MET A 234 -4.27 -7.09 34.82
C MET A 234 -5.68 -7.66 34.75
N TYR A 235 -6.49 -7.14 33.86
CA TYR A 235 -7.86 -7.61 33.65
C TYR A 235 -7.87 -8.82 32.70
N ALA A 236 -8.45 -9.93 33.18
CA ALA A 236 -8.57 -11.15 32.38
C ALA A 236 -9.86 -11.22 31.56
N ARG A 237 -10.99 -10.84 32.17
CA ARG A 237 -12.33 -10.87 31.55
C ARG A 237 -13.17 -9.67 31.96
N GLU A 238 -13.72 -9.69 33.12
CA GLU A 238 -14.62 -8.67 33.71
C GLU A 238 -13.96 -8.09 34.94
N ALA A 239 -14.50 -7.07 35.45
CA ALA A 239 -14.18 -6.21 36.58
C ALA A 239 -13.15 -6.62 37.67
N GLU A 240 -12.72 -7.85 37.80
CA GLU A 240 -11.71 -8.24 38.80
C GLU A 240 -10.33 -8.44 38.17
N PRO A 241 -9.34 -7.60 38.54
CA PRO A 241 -7.98 -7.75 38.07
C PRO A 241 -7.28 -8.96 38.69
N LEU A 242 -6.52 -9.67 37.88
CA LEU A 242 -5.57 -10.69 38.33
C LEU A 242 -4.28 -9.99 38.79
N PRO A 243 -3.67 -10.42 39.93
CA PRO A 243 -2.41 -9.87 40.38
C PRO A 243 -1.32 -10.09 39.33
N ASP A 244 -0.37 -9.16 39.23
CA ASP A 244 0.81 -9.33 38.43
C ASP A 244 1.73 -10.36 39.10
N THR A 245 1.89 -11.49 38.43
CA THR A 245 2.78 -12.59 38.80
C THR A 245 3.56 -12.98 37.58
N ASP A 246 4.66 -13.71 37.75
CA ASP A 246 5.45 -14.21 36.62
C ASP A 246 4.57 -14.96 35.59
N GLU A 247 3.63 -15.79 36.08
CA GLU A 247 2.69 -16.54 35.23
C GLU A 247 1.75 -15.61 34.43
N THR A 248 1.17 -14.59 35.08
CA THR A 248 0.25 -13.66 34.39
C THR A 248 1.00 -12.75 33.43
N SER A 249 2.20 -12.31 33.77
CA SER A 249 3.09 -11.54 32.89
C SER A 249 3.54 -12.37 31.67
N GLU A 250 3.93 -13.64 31.85
CA GLU A 250 4.24 -14.55 30.74
C GLU A 250 3.04 -14.76 29.82
N ARG A 251 1.84 -14.95 30.37
CA ARG A 251 0.61 -15.09 29.59
C ARG A 251 0.29 -13.83 28.80
N TYR A 252 0.47 -12.64 29.39
CA TYR A 252 0.26 -11.37 28.74
C TYR A 252 1.23 -11.20 27.56
N MET A 253 2.51 -11.49 27.75
CA MET A 253 3.52 -11.40 26.68
C MET A 253 3.30 -12.48 25.61
N ALA A 254 2.85 -13.68 25.97
CA ALA A 254 2.48 -14.71 24.99
C ALA A 254 1.33 -14.27 24.07
N VAL A 255 0.33 -13.54 24.60
CA VAL A 255 -0.75 -12.92 23.81
C VAL A 255 -0.19 -11.84 22.88
N ASN A 256 0.69 -10.96 23.39
CA ASN A 256 1.37 -9.96 22.58
C ASN A 256 2.13 -10.60 21.41
N ASP A 257 2.92 -11.63 21.69
CA ASP A 257 3.76 -12.30 20.69
C ASP A 257 2.93 -13.03 19.64
N ASP A 258 1.76 -13.56 20.03
CA ASP A 258 0.85 -14.18 19.10
C ASP A 258 0.24 -13.16 18.14
N LEU A 259 -0.20 -12.01 18.63
CA LEU A 259 -0.67 -10.90 17.80
C LEU A 259 0.44 -10.38 16.87
N ALA A 260 1.66 -10.21 17.40
CA ALA A 260 2.81 -9.77 16.62
C ALA A 260 3.19 -10.77 15.52
N ARG A 261 3.12 -12.09 15.77
CA ARG A 261 3.37 -13.15 14.77
C ARG A 261 2.36 -13.13 13.61
N LYS A 262 1.15 -12.61 13.85
CA LYS A 262 0.15 -12.36 12.79
C LYS A 262 0.48 -11.11 11.95
N GLY A 263 1.58 -10.42 12.23
CA GLY A 263 1.98 -9.18 11.56
C GLY A 263 1.28 -7.93 12.08
N LEU A 264 0.60 -8.02 13.21
CA LEU A 264 -0.12 -6.91 13.80
C LEU A 264 0.81 -6.01 14.61
N ARG A 265 0.61 -4.70 14.51
CA ARG A 265 1.17 -3.75 15.47
C ARG A 265 0.34 -3.84 16.75
N VAL A 266 0.97 -4.17 17.87
CA VAL A 266 0.28 -4.33 19.14
C VAL A 266 0.41 -3.07 19.98
N LEU A 267 -0.73 -2.56 20.46
CA LEU A 267 -0.82 -1.53 21.49
C LEU A 267 -1.49 -2.10 22.72
N ALA A 268 -1.00 -1.70 23.87
CA ALA A 268 -1.61 -1.99 25.16
C ALA A 268 -2.40 -0.79 25.68
N THR A 269 -3.42 -1.06 26.49
CA THR A 269 -4.17 -0.07 27.27
C THR A 269 -4.12 -0.43 28.73
N ALA A 270 -4.15 0.59 29.58
CA ALA A 270 -4.14 0.46 31.02
C ALA A 270 -4.86 1.62 31.69
N ARG A 271 -5.16 1.47 32.98
CA ARG A 271 -5.70 2.55 33.82
C ARG A 271 -5.07 2.54 35.22
N LYS A 272 -5.20 3.66 35.93
CA LYS A 272 -4.87 3.78 37.36
C LYS A 272 -5.75 4.81 38.00
N ASP A 273 -6.28 4.51 39.19
CA ASP A 273 -7.00 5.46 40.03
C ASP A 273 -6.03 6.08 41.08
N ILE A 274 -6.01 7.39 41.13
CA ILE A 274 -5.16 8.20 42.00
C ILE A 274 -6.09 9.02 42.94
N ASP A 275 -5.78 9.07 44.24
CA ASP A 275 -6.53 9.96 45.15
C ASP A 275 -6.31 11.41 44.69
N PRO A 276 -7.37 12.22 44.57
CA PRO A 276 -7.23 13.62 44.15
C PRO A 276 -6.26 14.45 44.98
N LYS A 277 -5.97 14.01 46.21
CA LYS A 277 -5.01 14.69 47.11
C LYS A 277 -3.56 14.39 46.77
N ASP A 278 -3.32 13.25 46.13
CA ASP A 278 -1.99 12.77 45.76
C ASP A 278 -1.66 13.11 44.28
N PHE A 279 -2.62 13.66 43.51
CA PHE A 279 -2.45 14.01 42.12
C PHE A 279 -1.92 15.44 41.98
N ASP A 280 -0.77 15.57 41.31
CA ASP A 280 -0.18 16.85 40.94
C ASP A 280 -0.19 17.00 39.40
N PRO A 281 -1.07 17.85 38.83
CA PRO A 281 -1.15 18.04 37.37
C PRO A 281 0.08 18.76 36.77
N ASP A 282 0.86 19.47 37.57
CA ASP A 282 2.04 20.21 37.17
C ASP A 282 3.36 19.45 37.51
N GLY A 283 3.25 18.31 38.18
CA GLY A 283 4.37 17.44 38.57
C GLY A 283 4.82 16.49 37.48
N ASP A 284 5.68 15.54 37.86
CA ASP A 284 6.10 14.47 36.92
C ASP A 284 4.95 13.46 36.70
N LEU A 285 4.23 13.63 35.59
CA LEU A 285 3.10 12.78 35.27
C LEU A 285 3.53 11.33 34.92
N LEU A 286 4.78 11.10 34.53
CA LEU A 286 5.29 9.76 34.23
C LEU A 286 5.47 8.94 35.52
N GLU A 287 5.94 9.54 36.60
CA GLU A 287 6.02 8.88 37.91
C GLU A 287 4.65 8.56 38.49
N GLN A 288 3.64 9.38 38.19
CA GLN A 288 2.28 9.18 38.70
C GLN A 288 1.53 8.00 38.06
N ILE A 289 2.03 7.42 36.95
CA ILE A 289 1.44 6.24 36.29
C ILE A 289 2.13 4.92 36.62
N GLU A 290 2.91 4.84 37.69
CA GLU A 290 3.39 3.55 38.21
C GLU A 290 2.24 2.80 38.93
N GLY A 291 2.24 1.47 38.84
CA GLY A 291 1.18 0.62 39.42
C GLY A 291 -0.10 0.62 38.59
N LEU A 292 0.04 0.41 37.28
CA LEU A 292 -1.05 0.33 36.31
C LEU A 292 -1.85 -0.98 36.44
N SER A 293 -3.16 -0.89 36.20
CA SER A 293 -4.00 -2.04 35.88
C SER A 293 -4.06 -2.20 34.37
N LEU A 294 -3.42 -3.28 33.86
CA LEU A 294 -3.38 -3.57 32.43
C LEU A 294 -4.76 -4.04 31.95
N MET A 295 -5.24 -3.53 30.82
CA MET A 295 -6.59 -3.80 30.36
C MET A 295 -6.62 -4.67 29.11
N ALA A 296 -6.24 -4.16 27.96
CA ALA A 296 -6.31 -4.86 26.71
C ALA A 296 -5.05 -4.69 25.85
N LEU A 297 -4.79 -5.69 25.03
CA LEU A 297 -3.89 -5.65 23.89
C LEU A 297 -4.71 -5.52 22.63
N VAL A 298 -4.35 -4.60 21.74
CA VAL A 298 -5.05 -4.36 20.48
C VAL A 298 -4.09 -4.56 19.33
N GLY A 299 -4.43 -5.51 18.47
CA GLY A 299 -3.71 -5.77 17.22
C GLY A 299 -4.25 -4.88 16.09
N ILE A 300 -3.36 -4.09 15.51
CA ILE A 300 -3.67 -3.08 14.50
C ILE A 300 -2.86 -3.41 13.24
N VAL A 301 -3.49 -3.29 12.09
CA VAL A 301 -2.86 -3.48 10.78
C VAL A 301 -3.40 -2.48 9.78
N ASP A 302 -2.62 -2.19 8.74
CA ASP A 302 -3.10 -1.56 7.52
C ASP A 302 -3.59 -2.69 6.59
N PRO A 303 -4.92 -2.92 6.48
CA PRO A 303 -5.44 -4.10 5.83
C PRO A 303 -5.29 -4.05 4.31
N PRO A 304 -5.12 -5.21 3.66
CA PRO A 304 -5.17 -5.30 2.21
C PRO A 304 -6.49 -4.79 1.64
N ARG A 305 -6.43 -4.21 0.44
CA ARG A 305 -7.65 -3.90 -0.31
C ARG A 305 -8.33 -5.19 -0.75
N PRO A 306 -9.66 -5.32 -0.62
CA PRO A 306 -10.39 -6.57 -0.91
C PRO A 306 -10.17 -7.10 -2.34
N GLU A 307 -10.07 -6.19 -3.33
CA GLU A 307 -9.93 -6.49 -4.75
C GLU A 307 -8.52 -6.89 -5.18
N VAL A 308 -7.49 -6.54 -4.41
CA VAL A 308 -6.08 -6.74 -4.78
C VAL A 308 -5.71 -8.21 -4.91
N LYS A 309 -6.23 -9.08 -4.03
CA LYS A 309 -5.98 -10.52 -4.10
C LYS A 309 -6.43 -11.12 -5.43
N ALA A 310 -7.62 -10.76 -5.89
CA ALA A 310 -8.14 -11.22 -7.17
C ALA A 310 -7.31 -10.69 -8.34
N SER A 311 -6.89 -9.44 -8.26
CA SER A 311 -6.07 -8.78 -9.28
C SER A 311 -4.65 -9.37 -9.37
N ILE A 312 -4.02 -9.72 -8.24
CA ILE A 312 -2.74 -10.44 -8.21
C ILE A 312 -2.89 -11.81 -8.88
N ALA A 313 -3.97 -12.55 -8.57
CA ALA A 313 -4.24 -13.84 -9.19
C ALA A 313 -4.45 -13.72 -10.72
N GLU A 314 -5.14 -12.65 -11.18
CA GLU A 314 -5.29 -12.34 -12.61
C GLU A 314 -3.94 -12.04 -13.27
N ALA A 315 -3.09 -11.23 -12.62
CA ALA A 315 -1.75 -10.91 -13.11
C ALA A 315 -0.88 -12.18 -13.25
N HIS A 316 -0.87 -13.06 -12.24
CA HIS A 316 -0.14 -14.32 -12.29
C HIS A 316 -0.61 -15.23 -13.42
N LYS A 317 -1.94 -15.37 -13.63
CA LYS A 317 -2.51 -16.12 -14.77
C LYS A 317 -2.11 -15.55 -16.11
N ALA A 318 -1.88 -14.24 -16.17
CA ALA A 318 -1.43 -13.55 -17.37
C ALA A 318 0.11 -13.62 -17.58
N GLY A 319 0.84 -14.36 -16.73
CA GLY A 319 2.29 -14.52 -16.78
C GLY A 319 3.06 -13.30 -16.25
N ILE A 320 2.44 -12.47 -15.42
CA ILE A 320 3.05 -11.27 -14.86
C ILE A 320 3.50 -11.59 -13.44
N GLY A 321 4.80 -11.43 -13.15
CA GLY A 321 5.34 -11.54 -11.81
C GLY A 321 4.97 -10.32 -10.98
N VAL A 322 4.30 -10.52 -9.84
CA VAL A 322 3.96 -9.44 -8.90
C VAL A 322 4.82 -9.56 -7.65
N ARG A 323 5.44 -8.45 -7.23
CA ARG A 323 6.27 -8.35 -6.02
C ARG A 323 5.80 -7.20 -5.15
N MET A 324 5.86 -7.42 -3.85
CA MET A 324 5.65 -6.37 -2.86
C MET A 324 7.00 -5.82 -2.38
N ILE A 325 7.13 -4.51 -2.39
CA ILE A 325 8.31 -3.79 -1.95
C ILE A 325 7.88 -2.85 -0.82
N THR A 326 8.47 -2.99 0.38
CA THR A 326 7.97 -2.24 1.53
C THR A 326 9.07 -1.84 2.51
N GLY A 327 8.84 -0.75 3.24
CA GLY A 327 9.64 -0.35 4.40
C GLY A 327 9.34 -1.15 5.68
N ASP A 328 8.27 -1.95 5.69
CA ASP A 328 7.83 -2.74 6.85
C ASP A 328 8.82 -3.84 7.24
N HIS A 329 8.63 -4.40 8.43
CA HIS A 329 9.36 -5.59 8.87
C HIS A 329 8.98 -6.82 8.03
N VAL A 330 9.97 -7.72 7.81
CA VAL A 330 9.80 -8.93 6.97
C VAL A 330 8.59 -9.77 7.41
N VAL A 331 8.41 -9.98 8.71
CA VAL A 331 7.29 -10.78 9.27
C VAL A 331 5.93 -10.18 8.92
N THR A 332 5.79 -8.85 9.07
CA THR A 332 4.55 -8.14 8.69
C THR A 332 4.30 -8.20 7.19
N ALA A 333 5.35 -7.97 6.40
CA ALA A 333 5.27 -8.03 4.95
C ALA A 333 4.91 -9.43 4.45
N GLU A 334 5.50 -10.48 5.05
CA GLU A 334 5.19 -11.88 4.72
C GLU A 334 3.74 -12.25 5.05
N ALA A 335 3.23 -11.82 6.22
CA ALA A 335 1.84 -12.08 6.61
C ALA A 335 0.86 -11.48 5.60
N ILE A 336 1.04 -10.20 5.25
CA ILE A 336 0.20 -9.50 4.26
C ILE A 336 0.37 -10.11 2.87
N GLY A 337 1.59 -10.44 2.45
CA GLY A 337 1.84 -11.05 1.14
C GLY A 337 1.18 -12.41 0.99
N ARG A 338 1.15 -13.22 2.05
CA ARG A 338 0.46 -14.51 2.09
C ARG A 338 -1.06 -14.33 1.96
N GLU A 339 -1.63 -13.35 2.65
CA GLU A 339 -3.06 -13.01 2.55
C GLU A 339 -3.43 -12.57 1.13
N LEU A 340 -2.58 -11.77 0.48
CA LEU A 340 -2.75 -11.30 -0.90
C LEU A 340 -2.49 -12.38 -1.95
N GLY A 341 -1.91 -13.53 -1.58
CA GLY A 341 -1.58 -14.60 -2.51
C GLY A 341 -0.34 -14.33 -3.35
N LEU A 342 0.60 -13.51 -2.85
CA LEU A 342 1.90 -13.33 -3.48
C LEU A 342 2.69 -14.64 -3.45
N VAL A 343 3.36 -14.93 -4.55
CA VAL A 343 4.19 -16.13 -4.73
C VAL A 343 5.66 -15.79 -4.50
N GLY A 344 6.39 -16.69 -3.87
CA GLY A 344 7.81 -16.55 -3.59
C GLY A 344 8.11 -16.22 -2.13
N LYS A 345 9.40 -16.17 -1.79
CA LYS A 345 9.89 -15.90 -0.44
C LYS A 345 9.93 -14.42 -0.12
N ALA A 346 9.86 -14.13 1.16
CA ALA A 346 10.14 -12.79 1.70
C ALA A 346 11.62 -12.70 2.10
N ILE A 347 12.30 -11.63 1.70
CA ILE A 347 13.67 -11.32 2.09
C ILE A 347 13.74 -9.89 2.63
N SER A 348 14.75 -9.61 3.43
CA SER A 348 15.05 -8.25 3.88
C SER A 348 15.87 -7.48 2.84
N GLY A 349 15.80 -6.15 2.87
CA GLY A 349 16.68 -5.30 2.07
C GLY A 349 18.17 -5.51 2.41
N ALA A 350 18.49 -5.91 3.65
CA ALA A 350 19.85 -6.28 4.02
C ALA A 350 20.32 -7.55 3.29
N GLU A 351 19.50 -8.60 3.25
CA GLU A 351 19.78 -9.82 2.48
C GLU A 351 19.87 -9.50 0.99
N PHE A 352 18.94 -8.70 0.45
CA PHE A 352 18.95 -8.26 -0.95
C PHE A 352 20.26 -7.54 -1.32
N ARG A 353 20.76 -6.64 -0.46
CA ARG A 353 22.04 -5.93 -0.66
C ARG A 353 23.27 -6.82 -0.53
N ALA A 354 23.19 -7.86 0.31
CA ALA A 354 24.29 -8.80 0.51
C ALA A 354 24.51 -9.73 -0.70
N MET A 355 23.48 -9.98 -1.51
CA MET A 355 23.58 -10.77 -2.73
C MET A 355 24.23 -9.98 -3.87
N SER A 356 25.05 -10.65 -4.66
CA SER A 356 25.52 -10.14 -5.95
C SER A 356 24.37 -10.01 -6.95
N ASP A 357 24.56 -9.23 -8.01
CA ASP A 357 23.54 -9.07 -9.05
C ASP A 357 23.16 -10.39 -9.73
N ASP A 358 24.14 -11.27 -9.97
CA ASP A 358 23.89 -12.58 -10.59
C ASP A 358 23.15 -13.52 -9.65
N GLU A 359 23.41 -13.47 -8.33
CA GLU A 359 22.65 -14.23 -7.32
C GLU A 359 21.21 -13.75 -7.22
N VAL A 360 20.98 -12.43 -7.29
CA VAL A 360 19.61 -11.88 -7.30
C VAL A 360 18.89 -12.32 -8.58
N VAL A 361 19.53 -12.20 -9.74
CA VAL A 361 18.93 -12.59 -11.03
C VAL A 361 18.54 -14.07 -11.04
N ALA A 362 19.37 -14.96 -10.50
CA ALA A 362 19.08 -16.39 -10.40
C ALA A 362 17.86 -16.70 -9.51
N GLN A 363 17.46 -15.78 -8.61
CA GLN A 363 16.39 -15.96 -7.65
C GLN A 363 15.19 -15.02 -7.88
N LEU A 364 15.21 -14.20 -8.94
CA LEU A 364 14.18 -13.19 -9.18
C LEU A 364 12.74 -13.76 -9.15
N ASP A 365 12.53 -14.94 -9.73
CA ASP A 365 11.21 -15.55 -9.76
C ASP A 365 10.80 -16.20 -8.42
N ASP A 366 11.76 -16.44 -7.54
CA ASP A 366 11.53 -16.97 -6.19
C ASP A 366 11.35 -15.88 -5.13
N ILE A 367 11.65 -14.62 -5.46
CA ILE A 367 11.49 -13.48 -4.55
C ILE A 367 10.15 -12.80 -4.82
N GLY A 368 9.21 -12.93 -3.88
CA GLY A 368 7.90 -12.29 -3.93
C GLY A 368 7.80 -11.01 -3.11
N ILE A 369 8.64 -10.87 -2.08
CA ILE A 369 8.57 -9.75 -1.14
C ILE A 369 9.98 -9.30 -0.77
N ILE A 370 10.21 -7.97 -0.81
CA ILE A 370 11.43 -7.36 -0.28
C ILE A 370 11.01 -6.32 0.76
N ALA A 371 11.41 -6.53 2.01
CA ALA A 371 11.04 -5.73 3.17
C ALA A 371 12.21 -4.88 3.67
N ARG A 372 11.95 -3.75 4.33
CA ARG A 372 12.97 -2.79 4.81
C ARG A 372 13.93 -2.34 3.71
N VAL A 373 13.36 -2.00 2.56
CA VAL A 373 14.11 -1.52 1.40
C VAL A 373 14.51 -0.06 1.55
N THR A 374 15.62 0.30 0.91
CA THR A 374 15.99 1.68 0.66
C THR A 374 15.56 2.12 -0.75
N PRO A 375 15.56 3.41 -1.08
CA PRO A 375 15.30 3.88 -2.44
C PRO A 375 16.24 3.26 -3.48
N GLU A 376 17.51 3.05 -3.12
CA GLU A 376 18.52 2.43 -4.00
C GLU A 376 18.19 0.97 -4.28
N ASP A 377 17.66 0.24 -3.31
CA ASP A 377 17.23 -1.15 -3.49
C ASP A 377 16.10 -1.25 -4.54
N LYS A 378 15.16 -0.29 -4.52
CA LYS A 378 14.06 -0.20 -5.51
C LYS A 378 14.60 0.01 -6.93
N VAL A 379 15.56 0.91 -7.09
CA VAL A 379 16.22 1.17 -8.38
C VAL A 379 16.99 -0.07 -8.86
N ARG A 380 17.78 -0.68 -7.98
CA ARG A 380 18.55 -1.89 -8.30
C ARG A 380 17.65 -3.03 -8.77
N LEU A 381 16.53 -3.27 -8.08
CA LEU A 381 15.57 -4.31 -8.48
C LEU A 381 15.01 -4.07 -9.88
N VAL A 382 14.62 -2.83 -10.18
CA VAL A 382 14.13 -2.47 -11.52
C VAL A 382 15.18 -2.74 -12.57
N GLN A 383 16.44 -2.31 -12.36
CA GLN A 383 17.54 -2.52 -13.31
C GLN A 383 17.86 -3.99 -13.55
N LEU A 384 17.83 -4.82 -12.50
CA LEU A 384 18.07 -6.27 -12.62
C LEU A 384 16.96 -6.96 -13.41
N LEU A 385 15.70 -6.59 -13.19
CA LEU A 385 14.58 -7.09 -13.98
C LEU A 385 14.67 -6.67 -15.45
N GLN A 386 15.06 -5.43 -15.73
CA GLN A 386 15.28 -4.93 -17.09
C GLN A 386 16.46 -5.63 -17.78
N ARG A 387 17.53 -5.95 -17.05
CA ARG A 387 18.66 -6.76 -17.56
C ARG A 387 18.16 -8.13 -18.08
N GLU A 388 17.18 -8.72 -17.40
CA GLU A 388 16.51 -9.96 -17.82
C GLU A 388 15.40 -9.74 -18.85
N LYS A 389 15.38 -8.57 -19.51
CA LYS A 389 14.42 -8.21 -20.55
C LYS A 389 12.96 -8.21 -20.08
N ARG A 390 12.73 -8.08 -18.79
CA ARG A 390 11.39 -7.86 -18.24
C ARG A 390 10.96 -6.42 -18.50
N ILE A 391 9.71 -6.23 -18.84
CA ILE A 391 9.08 -4.89 -18.89
C ILE A 391 8.48 -4.64 -17.51
N VAL A 392 9.02 -3.65 -16.83
CA VAL A 392 8.81 -3.44 -15.40
C VAL A 392 7.87 -2.27 -15.14
N ALA A 393 6.76 -2.54 -14.47
CA ALA A 393 5.97 -1.53 -13.80
C ALA A 393 6.44 -1.40 -12.33
N MET A 394 6.58 -0.17 -11.85
CA MET A 394 6.96 0.15 -10.47
C MET A 394 6.02 1.19 -9.89
N THR A 395 5.43 0.92 -8.72
CA THR A 395 4.58 1.91 -8.03
C THR A 395 5.35 2.63 -6.94
N GLY A 396 4.90 3.84 -6.63
CA GLY A 396 5.40 4.62 -5.50
C GLY A 396 4.56 5.89 -5.30
N ASP A 397 4.57 6.41 -4.08
CA ASP A 397 3.82 7.61 -3.68
C ASP A 397 4.72 8.73 -3.15
N GLY A 398 5.93 8.40 -2.70
CA GLY A 398 6.85 9.33 -2.06
C GLY A 398 7.95 9.91 -2.95
N VAL A 399 8.62 10.92 -2.43
CA VAL A 399 9.83 11.50 -3.04
C VAL A 399 10.93 10.47 -3.21
N ASN A 400 11.03 9.53 -2.27
CA ASN A 400 12.02 8.45 -2.26
C ASN A 400 11.82 7.43 -3.38
N ASP A 401 10.62 7.38 -3.97
CA ASP A 401 10.29 6.45 -5.06
C ASP A 401 10.61 7.02 -6.43
N ALA A 402 10.73 8.33 -6.55
CA ALA A 402 10.92 9.01 -7.84
C ALA A 402 12.07 8.44 -8.69
N PRO A 403 13.26 8.09 -8.15
CA PRO A 403 14.31 7.46 -8.93
C PRO A 403 13.91 6.10 -9.52
N ALA A 404 13.21 5.26 -8.75
CA ALA A 404 12.74 3.96 -9.19
C ALA A 404 11.61 4.09 -10.22
N LEU A 405 10.66 5.01 -10.02
CA LEU A 405 9.58 5.33 -10.96
C LEU A 405 10.13 5.80 -12.32
N LYS A 406 11.17 6.63 -12.30
CA LYS A 406 11.81 7.13 -13.51
C LYS A 406 12.64 6.06 -14.23
N THR A 407 13.20 5.10 -13.49
CA THR A 407 14.01 4.01 -14.03
C THR A 407 13.14 2.91 -14.65
N ALA A 408 11.95 2.66 -14.12
CA ALA A 408 11.02 1.65 -14.61
C ALA A 408 10.51 1.97 -16.03
N ASP A 409 10.14 0.92 -16.78
CA ASP A 409 9.49 1.08 -18.10
C ASP A 409 8.13 1.77 -17.94
N ILE A 410 7.42 1.45 -16.86
CA ILE A 410 6.17 2.08 -16.44
C ILE A 410 6.27 2.48 -14.97
N GLY A 411 6.70 3.71 -14.69
CA GLY A 411 6.54 4.30 -13.35
C GLY A 411 5.08 4.67 -13.12
N VAL A 412 4.53 4.25 -11.99
CA VAL A 412 3.12 4.44 -11.61
C VAL A 412 3.08 5.22 -10.29
N ALA A 413 2.50 6.41 -10.31
CA ALA A 413 2.30 7.22 -9.11
C ALA A 413 0.84 7.19 -8.64
N MET A 414 0.67 7.36 -7.33
CA MET A 414 -0.63 7.53 -6.71
C MET A 414 -1.17 8.94 -6.98
N GLY A 415 -2.45 9.05 -7.34
CA GLY A 415 -3.09 10.33 -7.67
C GLY A 415 -3.59 11.07 -6.44
N ILE A 416 -4.05 10.32 -5.42
CA ILE A 416 -4.61 10.87 -4.18
C ILE A 416 -3.47 11.12 -3.17
N THR A 417 -2.74 10.06 -2.81
CA THR A 417 -1.69 10.11 -1.76
C THR A 417 -0.32 10.49 -2.29
N GLY A 418 -0.09 10.38 -3.60
CA GLY A 418 1.21 10.62 -4.21
C GLY A 418 1.67 12.07 -4.13
N THR A 419 2.97 12.26 -3.86
CA THR A 419 3.62 13.57 -3.92
C THR A 419 3.73 14.09 -5.35
N GLU A 420 3.81 15.40 -5.54
CA GLU A 420 4.01 15.97 -6.89
C GLU A 420 5.30 15.46 -7.54
N VAL A 421 6.35 15.19 -6.74
CA VAL A 421 7.62 14.63 -7.22
C VAL A 421 7.43 13.21 -7.78
N SER A 422 6.69 12.35 -7.09
CA SER A 422 6.38 10.99 -7.58
C SER A 422 5.50 11.05 -8.83
N LYS A 423 4.47 11.91 -8.82
CA LYS A 423 3.61 12.14 -9.98
C LYS A 423 4.41 12.62 -11.19
N GLU A 424 5.34 13.57 -11.01
CA GLU A 424 6.18 14.06 -12.11
C GLU A 424 7.11 12.99 -12.69
N ALA A 425 7.71 12.16 -11.83
CA ALA A 425 8.62 11.08 -12.22
C ALA A 425 7.91 9.93 -12.96
N ALA A 426 6.64 9.69 -12.65
CA ALA A 426 5.86 8.60 -13.21
C ALA A 426 5.35 8.90 -14.63
N VAL A 427 5.13 7.85 -15.41
CA VAL A 427 4.48 7.91 -16.73
C VAL A 427 2.99 7.59 -16.68
N MET A 428 2.52 7.01 -15.59
CA MET A 428 1.11 6.71 -15.32
C MET A 428 0.73 7.18 -13.91
N ILE A 429 -0.47 7.72 -13.77
CA ILE A 429 -1.04 8.16 -12.48
C ILE A 429 -2.37 7.42 -12.27
N LEU A 430 -2.53 6.82 -11.08
CA LEU A 430 -3.78 6.18 -10.68
C LEU A 430 -4.67 7.21 -9.97
N THR A 431 -5.90 7.38 -10.43
CA THR A 431 -6.84 8.33 -9.81
C THR A 431 -7.51 7.80 -8.54
N ASP A 432 -7.40 6.51 -8.30
CA ASP A 432 -8.00 5.76 -7.18
C ASP A 432 -6.99 5.12 -6.23
N ASP A 433 -5.70 5.29 -6.51
CA ASP A 433 -4.56 4.69 -5.78
C ASP A 433 -4.66 3.16 -5.63
N ASP A 434 -5.37 2.48 -6.54
CA ASP A 434 -5.68 1.06 -6.43
C ASP A 434 -4.80 0.20 -7.37
N PHE A 435 -4.13 -0.80 -6.80
CA PHE A 435 -3.35 -1.79 -7.54
C PHE A 435 -4.17 -2.49 -8.65
N SER A 436 -5.46 -2.75 -8.40
CA SER A 436 -6.34 -3.41 -9.35
C SER A 436 -6.49 -2.63 -10.65
N THR A 437 -6.39 -1.30 -10.57
CA THR A 437 -6.39 -0.41 -11.74
C THR A 437 -5.14 -0.61 -12.58
N ILE A 438 -3.98 -0.94 -11.99
CA ILE A 438 -2.77 -1.29 -12.75
C ILE A 438 -3.01 -2.54 -13.60
N VAL A 439 -3.52 -3.59 -12.99
CA VAL A 439 -3.81 -4.87 -13.69
C VAL A 439 -4.81 -4.66 -14.81
N ARG A 440 -5.87 -3.88 -14.55
CA ARG A 440 -6.87 -3.48 -15.55
C ARG A 440 -6.24 -2.69 -16.70
N ALA A 441 -5.36 -1.75 -16.38
CA ALA A 441 -4.64 -0.95 -17.36
C ALA A 441 -3.72 -1.81 -18.23
N VAL A 442 -3.01 -2.78 -17.66
CA VAL A 442 -2.19 -3.75 -18.44
C VAL A 442 -3.07 -4.58 -19.37
N ARG A 443 -4.23 -5.06 -18.93
CA ARG A 443 -5.19 -5.78 -19.78
C ARG A 443 -5.69 -4.92 -20.93
N LEU A 444 -6.06 -3.66 -20.68
CA LEU A 444 -6.46 -2.72 -21.72
C LEU A 444 -5.31 -2.43 -22.69
N GLY A 445 -4.09 -2.26 -22.18
CA GLY A 445 -2.89 -2.08 -22.99
C GLY A 445 -2.62 -3.25 -23.93
N ARG A 446 -2.83 -4.50 -23.48
CA ARG A 446 -2.75 -5.71 -24.33
C ARG A 446 -3.79 -5.67 -25.44
N THR A 447 -5.04 -5.30 -25.13
CA THR A 447 -6.10 -5.18 -26.14
C THR A 447 -5.77 -4.12 -27.19
N ILE A 448 -5.23 -2.97 -26.77
CA ILE A 448 -4.82 -1.90 -27.67
C ILE A 448 -3.66 -2.38 -28.57
N TYR A 449 -2.70 -3.08 -28.01
CA TYR A 449 -1.56 -3.67 -28.73
C TYR A 449 -2.02 -4.69 -29.77
N ASP A 450 -2.95 -5.58 -29.42
CA ASP A 450 -3.53 -6.56 -30.35
C ASP A 450 -4.27 -5.87 -31.52
N ASN A 451 -5.00 -4.80 -31.25
CA ASN A 451 -5.68 -4.01 -32.28
C ASN A 451 -4.67 -3.33 -33.22
N LEU A 452 -3.57 -2.80 -32.68
CA LEU A 452 -2.48 -2.27 -33.49
C LEU A 452 -1.85 -3.33 -34.38
N GLN A 453 -1.56 -4.51 -33.83
CA GLN A 453 -1.01 -5.63 -34.63
C GLN A 453 -1.95 -6.07 -35.74
N ARG A 454 -3.24 -6.18 -35.47
CA ARG A 454 -4.24 -6.54 -36.50
C ARG A 454 -4.26 -5.52 -37.62
N TYR A 455 -4.28 -4.22 -37.27
CA TYR A 455 -4.23 -3.16 -38.28
C TYR A 455 -2.98 -3.21 -39.17
N ILE A 456 -1.80 -3.51 -38.59
CA ILE A 456 -0.54 -3.54 -39.32
C ILE A 456 -0.48 -4.77 -40.26
N ARG A 457 -1.18 -5.87 -39.91
CA ARG A 457 -1.22 -7.08 -40.76
C ARG A 457 -2.18 -6.96 -41.94
N PHE A 458 -3.15 -6.04 -41.89
CA PHE A 458 -4.03 -5.72 -43.01
C PHE A 458 -3.38 -4.74 -43.98
#